data_5fa932ae2176a9ab6edf65df56252e02
#
_entry.id   5fa932ae2176a9ab6edf65df56252e02
#
_cell.length_a   1.000
_cell.length_b   1.000
_cell.length_c   1.000
_cell.angle_alpha   90.00
_cell.angle_beta   90.00
_cell.angle_gamma   90.00
#
_symmetry.space_group_name_H-M   'P 1'
#
loop_
_entity.id
_entity.type
_entity.pdbx_description
1 polymer ?
#
loop_
_entity_poly.entity_id
_entity_poly.type
_entity_poly.pdbx_seq_one_letter_code
_entity_poly.pdbx_strand_id
1 'polypeptide(L)'
;MPEGTKKLGVLAIAGVSPYQEKPGEEYMNAKQLGHFKIILEAWRNQLREEVDRTLSHMQDEAANFPDPVDRAAQEEEFSLELRARDRERKLIKKIEKTLQKIEEDDFGFCDSCGIEIGIRRLEARPTADQCIDCKTLAAVSYTHLRA
;
A
#
# COMPACT_ATOMS: atom_id res chain seq x y z
N MET A 1 -7.18 10.43 22.31
CA MET A 1 -6.86 9.01 22.21
C MET A 1 -5.44 8.83 21.74
N PRO A 2 -4.73 7.98 22.38
CA PRO A 2 -3.31 7.84 22.10
C PRO A 2 -2.98 6.96 20.90
N GLU A 3 -3.95 6.43 20.26
CA GLU A 3 -3.75 5.50 19.15
C GLU A 3 -2.95 6.08 17.99
N GLY A 4 -2.84 7.38 17.92
CA GLY A 4 -2.08 8.03 16.86
C GLY A 4 -0.59 7.79 16.92
N THR A 5 -0.10 7.18 17.97
CA THR A 5 1.33 6.94 18.13
C THR A 5 1.85 5.82 17.24
N LYS A 6 0.97 4.97 16.77
CA LYS A 6 1.36 3.84 15.92
C LYS A 6 1.36 4.26 14.46
N LYS A 7 1.81 3.37 13.59
CA LYS A 7 1.75 3.68 12.17
C LYS A 7 0.30 3.91 11.76
N LEU A 8 0.11 4.90 10.93
CA LEU A 8 -1.22 5.28 10.46
C LEU A 8 -1.75 4.25 9.46
N GLY A 9 -3.01 3.89 9.63
CA GLY A 9 -3.68 3.08 8.63
C GLY A 9 -4.03 3.94 7.41
N VAL A 10 -4.39 3.28 6.33
CA VAL A 10 -4.69 3.99 5.08
C VAL A 10 -5.89 4.93 5.23
N LEU A 11 -6.85 4.60 6.08
CA LEU A 11 -7.99 5.50 6.32
C LEU A 11 -7.54 6.80 6.98
N ALA A 12 -6.64 6.71 7.95
CA ALA A 12 -6.12 7.89 8.62
C ALA A 12 -5.30 8.76 7.68
N ILE A 13 -4.53 8.14 6.79
CA ILE A 13 -3.75 8.86 5.78
C ILE A 13 -4.68 9.68 4.88
N ALA A 14 -5.79 9.09 4.47
CA ALA A 14 -6.76 9.77 3.62
C ALA A 14 -7.66 10.72 4.39
N GLY A 15 -7.68 10.63 5.72
CA GLY A 15 -8.55 11.47 6.54
C GLY A 15 -10.01 11.10 6.43
N VAL A 16 -10.33 9.85 6.16
CA VAL A 16 -11.72 9.40 6.02
C VAL A 16 -12.08 8.41 7.11
N SER A 17 -13.36 8.34 7.42
CA SER A 17 -13.91 7.40 8.37
C SER A 17 -14.19 6.06 7.69
N PRO A 18 -14.24 4.96 8.45
CA PRO A 18 -14.66 3.68 7.88
C PRO A 18 -16.02 3.79 7.22
N TYR A 19 -16.20 3.10 6.12
CA TYR A 19 -17.44 3.14 5.37
C TYR A 19 -18.58 2.51 6.17
N GLN A 20 -19.71 3.17 6.17
CA GLN A 20 -20.92 2.70 6.85
C GLN A 20 -21.87 2.11 5.80
N GLU A 21 -21.93 0.77 5.74
CA GLU A 21 -22.83 0.11 4.81
C GLU A 21 -24.27 0.22 5.30
N LYS A 22 -25.18 0.50 4.38
CA LYS A 22 -26.61 0.51 4.66
C LYS A 22 -27.21 -0.82 4.23
N PRO A 23 -28.25 -1.30 4.94
CA PRO A 23 -28.91 -2.55 4.54
C PRO A 23 -29.42 -2.47 3.10
N GLY A 24 -29.18 -3.51 2.33
CA GLY A 24 -29.60 -3.57 0.94
C GLY A 24 -28.70 -2.83 -0.03
N GLU A 25 -27.61 -2.25 0.44
CA GLU A 25 -26.68 -1.53 -0.42
C GLU A 25 -25.90 -2.52 -1.29
N GLU A 26 -25.77 -2.18 -2.57
CA GLU A 26 -25.05 -3.00 -3.52
C GLU A 26 -23.55 -2.91 -3.28
N TYR A 27 -22.85 -4.06 -3.37
CA TYR A 27 -21.40 -4.11 -3.19
C TYR A 27 -20.70 -3.36 -4.30
N MET A 28 -19.71 -2.56 -3.92
CA MET A 28 -18.92 -1.73 -4.86
C MET A 28 -19.78 -0.84 -5.74
N ASN A 29 -20.78 -0.23 -5.11
CA ASN A 29 -21.55 0.82 -5.79
C ASN A 29 -20.67 2.08 -5.92
N ALA A 30 -21.20 3.10 -6.59
CA ALA A 30 -20.43 4.32 -6.87
C ALA A 30 -19.86 4.97 -5.62
N LYS A 31 -20.60 4.96 -4.51
CA LYS A 31 -20.14 5.55 -3.25
C LYS A 31 -18.96 4.76 -2.67
N GLN A 32 -19.05 3.46 -2.71
CA GLN A 32 -17.99 2.59 -2.20
C GLN A 32 -16.74 2.70 -3.05
N LEU A 33 -16.89 2.70 -4.35
CA LEU A 33 -15.74 2.88 -5.25
C LEU A 33 -15.09 4.25 -5.04
N GLY A 34 -15.88 5.29 -4.86
CA GLY A 34 -15.35 6.63 -4.56
C GLY A 34 -14.58 6.67 -3.25
N HIS A 35 -15.09 5.98 -2.24
CA HIS A 35 -14.43 5.86 -0.94
C HIS A 35 -13.03 5.26 -1.08
N PHE A 36 -12.92 4.14 -1.79
CA PHE A 36 -11.63 3.47 -1.98
C PHE A 36 -10.70 4.24 -2.91
N LYS A 37 -11.27 4.94 -3.90
CA LYS A 37 -10.46 5.79 -4.77
C LYS A 37 -9.76 6.88 -3.99
N ILE A 38 -10.47 7.54 -3.08
CA ILE A 38 -9.90 8.58 -2.24
C ILE A 38 -8.78 8.01 -1.37
N ILE A 39 -9.02 6.86 -0.76
CA ILE A 39 -8.03 6.20 0.09
C ILE A 39 -6.76 5.87 -0.70
N LEU A 40 -6.93 5.26 -1.86
CA LEU A 40 -5.79 4.82 -2.68
C LEU A 40 -5.00 6.01 -3.22
N GLU A 41 -5.67 7.06 -3.66
CA GLU A 41 -4.98 8.24 -4.17
C GLU A 41 -4.18 8.95 -3.08
N ALA A 42 -4.76 9.09 -1.90
CA ALA A 42 -4.07 9.72 -0.78
C ALA A 42 -2.84 8.91 -0.36
N TRP A 43 -2.99 7.61 -0.29
CA TRP A 43 -1.89 6.71 0.09
C TRP A 43 -0.77 6.76 -0.95
N ARG A 44 -1.12 6.69 -2.23
CA ARG A 44 -0.15 6.81 -3.32
C ARG A 44 0.63 8.12 -3.23
N ASN A 45 -0.08 9.22 -3.03
CA ASN A 45 0.56 10.54 -2.98
C ASN A 45 1.51 10.65 -1.80
N GLN A 46 1.13 10.10 -0.64
CA GLN A 46 2.00 10.11 0.52
C GLN A 46 3.28 9.31 0.25
N LEU A 47 3.14 8.14 -0.34
CA LEU A 47 4.31 7.30 -0.66
C LEU A 47 5.23 8.00 -1.65
N ARG A 48 4.67 8.67 -2.66
CA ARG A 48 5.48 9.43 -3.63
C ARG A 48 6.25 10.54 -2.96
N GLU A 49 5.61 11.28 -2.06
CA GLU A 49 6.27 12.35 -1.34
C GLU A 49 7.42 11.83 -0.48
N GLU A 50 7.21 10.70 0.19
CA GLU A 50 8.25 10.10 1.02
C GLU A 50 9.44 9.65 0.20
N VAL A 51 9.20 9.02 -0.95
CA VAL A 51 10.26 8.58 -1.84
C VAL A 51 11.07 9.79 -2.33
N ASP A 52 10.38 10.80 -2.82
CA ASP A 52 11.04 11.99 -3.37
C ASP A 52 11.86 12.72 -2.30
N ARG A 53 11.30 12.87 -1.10
CA ARG A 53 11.99 13.55 -0.01
C ARG A 53 13.24 12.80 0.41
N THR A 54 13.15 11.48 0.50
CA THR A 54 14.30 10.66 0.89
C THR A 54 15.39 10.70 -0.16
N LEU A 55 15.03 10.61 -1.44
CA LEU A 55 16.02 10.68 -2.52
C LEU A 55 16.71 12.04 -2.55
N SER A 56 15.97 13.12 -2.35
CA SER A 56 16.56 14.47 -2.29
C SER A 56 17.53 14.58 -1.13
N HIS A 57 17.16 14.07 0.04
CA HIS A 57 18.01 14.08 1.22
C HIS A 57 19.30 13.29 0.98
N MET A 58 19.20 12.13 0.35
CA MET A 58 20.37 11.32 0.01
C MET A 58 21.31 12.04 -0.95
N GLN A 59 20.76 12.76 -1.93
CA GLN A 59 21.56 13.55 -2.86
C GLN A 59 22.32 14.67 -2.14
N ASP A 60 21.64 15.34 -1.21
CA ASP A 60 22.27 16.41 -0.43
C ASP A 60 23.40 15.88 0.45
N GLU A 61 23.17 14.73 1.08
CA GLU A 61 24.21 14.11 1.90
C GLU A 61 25.40 13.64 1.08
N ALA A 62 25.15 13.12 -0.11
CA ALA A 62 26.21 12.65 -0.99
C ALA A 62 27.12 13.79 -1.46
N ALA A 63 26.59 15.02 -1.49
CA ALA A 63 27.37 16.18 -1.88
C ALA A 63 28.36 16.65 -0.80
N ASN A 64 28.23 16.14 0.43
CA ASN A 64 29.09 16.50 1.54
C ASN A 64 30.24 15.50 1.68
N PHE A 65 31.18 15.51 0.87
CA PHE A 65 32.30 14.59 0.76
C PHE A 65 32.88 14.10 2.10
N PRO A 66 32.35 13.04 2.70
CA PRO A 66 32.88 12.51 3.96
C PRO A 66 34.24 11.85 3.75
N ASP A 67 34.96 11.60 4.84
CA ASP A 67 36.22 10.87 4.74
C ASP A 67 35.96 9.40 4.31
N PRO A 68 37.02 8.64 3.96
CA PRO A 68 36.81 7.27 3.44
C PRO A 68 36.01 6.34 4.35
N VAL A 69 36.18 6.45 5.67
CA VAL A 69 35.45 5.59 6.61
C VAL A 69 33.99 5.98 6.64
N ASP A 70 33.71 7.29 6.74
CA ASP A 70 32.35 7.80 6.75
C ASP A 70 31.65 7.53 5.42
N ARG A 71 32.40 7.58 4.32
CA ARG A 71 31.85 7.26 3.01
C ARG A 71 31.38 5.82 2.92
N ALA A 72 32.16 4.89 3.46
CA ALA A 72 31.78 3.48 3.44
C ALA A 72 30.50 3.25 4.23
N ALA A 73 30.38 3.88 5.41
CA ALA A 73 29.19 3.77 6.23
C ALA A 73 27.99 4.40 5.51
N GLN A 74 28.19 5.53 4.86
CA GLN A 74 27.14 6.23 4.11
C GLN A 74 26.63 5.39 2.95
N GLU A 75 27.54 4.73 2.21
CA GLU A 75 27.16 3.88 1.10
C GLU A 75 26.32 2.70 1.55
N GLU A 76 26.66 2.12 2.71
CA GLU A 76 25.88 1.02 3.29
C GLU A 76 24.49 1.49 3.67
N GLU A 77 24.37 2.64 4.35
CA GLU A 77 23.09 3.24 4.70
C GLU A 77 22.26 3.52 3.46
N PHE A 78 22.88 4.09 2.44
CA PHE A 78 22.20 4.41 1.19
C PHE A 78 21.66 3.16 0.51
N SER A 79 22.42 2.08 0.54
CA SER A 79 21.98 0.81 -0.03
C SER A 79 20.72 0.32 0.63
N LEU A 80 20.64 0.36 1.96
CA LEU A 80 19.45 -0.04 2.70
C LEU A 80 18.27 0.88 2.41
N GLU A 81 18.53 2.18 2.36
CA GLU A 81 17.50 3.16 2.08
C GLU A 81 16.91 2.99 0.69
N LEU A 82 17.76 2.73 -0.30
CA LEU A 82 17.31 2.51 -1.66
C LEU A 82 16.44 1.26 -1.78
N ARG A 83 16.76 0.22 -1.03
CA ARG A 83 15.92 -0.99 -1.01
C ARG A 83 14.53 -0.69 -0.46
N ALA A 84 14.47 0.12 0.60
CA ALA A 84 13.18 0.52 1.17
C ALA A 84 12.37 1.33 0.16
N ARG A 85 13.04 2.27 -0.54
CA ARG A 85 12.36 3.09 -1.56
C ARG A 85 11.89 2.23 -2.72
N ASP A 86 12.66 1.20 -3.10
CA ASP A 86 12.23 0.28 -4.15
C ASP A 86 10.95 -0.45 -3.78
N ARG A 87 10.84 -0.90 -2.53
CA ARG A 87 9.61 -1.54 -2.06
C ARG A 87 8.43 -0.58 -2.14
N GLU A 88 8.65 0.67 -1.78
CA GLU A 88 7.59 1.68 -1.85
C GLU A 88 7.18 1.97 -3.28
N ARG A 89 8.15 2.03 -4.20
CA ARG A 89 7.84 2.21 -5.63
C ARG A 89 7.01 1.07 -6.18
N LYS A 90 7.31 -0.16 -5.79
CA LYS A 90 6.52 -1.32 -6.20
C LYS A 90 5.11 -1.23 -5.65
N LEU A 91 4.97 -0.77 -4.41
CA LEU A 91 3.66 -0.57 -3.80
C LEU A 91 2.88 0.52 -4.54
N ILE A 92 3.55 1.61 -4.91
CA ILE A 92 2.91 2.69 -5.69
C ILE A 92 2.35 2.12 -7.00
N LYS A 93 3.12 1.30 -7.70
CA LYS A 93 2.65 0.66 -8.94
C LYS A 93 1.44 -0.23 -8.69
N LYS A 94 1.45 -0.95 -7.58
CA LYS A 94 0.33 -1.81 -7.21
C LYS A 94 -0.91 -0.98 -6.91
N ILE A 95 -0.75 0.16 -6.24
CA ILE A 95 -1.86 1.08 -5.98
C ILE A 95 -2.41 1.63 -7.29
N GLU A 96 -1.55 2.02 -8.21
CA GLU A 96 -1.98 2.54 -9.51
C GLU A 96 -2.74 1.48 -10.32
N LYS A 97 -2.29 0.23 -10.25
CA LYS A 97 -2.99 -0.88 -10.88
C LYS A 97 -4.37 -1.09 -10.26
N THR A 98 -4.46 -0.95 -8.94
CA THR A 98 -5.73 -1.07 -8.24
C THR A 98 -6.67 0.07 -8.61
N LEU A 99 -6.15 1.28 -8.74
CA LEU A 99 -6.96 2.42 -9.19
C LEU A 99 -7.50 2.17 -10.61
N GLN A 100 -6.71 1.53 -11.45
CA GLN A 100 -7.16 1.16 -12.79
C GLN A 100 -8.33 0.17 -12.73
N LYS A 101 -8.29 -0.77 -11.78
CA LYS A 101 -9.40 -1.70 -11.57
C LYS A 101 -10.68 -0.98 -11.18
N ILE A 102 -10.57 0.08 -10.38
CA ILE A 102 -11.75 0.88 -10.02
C ILE A 102 -12.37 1.51 -11.26
N GLU A 103 -11.54 2.04 -12.15
CA GLU A 103 -12.02 2.64 -13.39
C GLU A 103 -12.70 1.61 -14.30
N GLU A 104 -12.27 0.35 -14.22
CA GLU A 104 -12.80 -0.74 -15.03
C GLU A 104 -13.94 -1.50 -14.36
N ASP A 105 -14.39 -1.02 -13.19
CA ASP A 105 -15.44 -1.68 -12.38
C ASP A 105 -15.08 -3.12 -12.01
N ASP A 106 -13.80 -3.38 -11.81
CA ASP A 106 -13.30 -4.72 -11.51
C ASP A 106 -12.69 -4.80 -10.11
N PHE A 107 -12.87 -3.76 -9.31
CA PHE A 107 -12.30 -3.66 -7.97
C PHE A 107 -13.17 -4.37 -6.95
N GLY A 108 -12.51 -5.03 -5.99
CA GLY A 108 -13.20 -5.58 -4.84
C GLY A 108 -13.53 -7.06 -4.92
N PHE A 109 -13.13 -7.72 -5.99
CA PHE A 109 -13.41 -9.14 -6.19
C PHE A 109 -12.11 -9.94 -6.21
N CYS A 110 -12.17 -11.14 -5.66
CA CYS A 110 -11.01 -12.01 -5.61
C CYS A 110 -10.58 -12.44 -7.01
N ASP A 111 -9.31 -12.27 -7.32
CA ASP A 111 -8.78 -12.68 -8.62
C ASP A 111 -8.80 -14.19 -8.81
N SER A 112 -8.78 -14.96 -7.74
CA SER A 112 -8.73 -16.41 -7.81
C SER A 112 -10.10 -17.06 -7.89
N CYS A 113 -11.06 -16.62 -7.07
CA CYS A 113 -12.36 -17.27 -7.01
C CYS A 113 -13.54 -16.38 -7.35
N GLY A 114 -13.31 -15.07 -7.52
CA GLY A 114 -14.35 -14.16 -7.97
C GLY A 114 -15.31 -13.66 -6.92
N ILE A 115 -15.19 -14.09 -5.66
CA ILE A 115 -16.11 -13.63 -4.63
C ILE A 115 -15.72 -12.22 -4.15
N GLU A 116 -16.66 -11.58 -3.46
CA GLU A 116 -16.41 -10.28 -2.86
C GLU A 116 -15.34 -10.39 -1.78
N ILE A 117 -14.35 -9.50 -1.84
CA ILE A 117 -13.30 -9.48 -0.82
C ILE A 117 -13.83 -8.92 0.50
N GLY A 118 -14.70 -7.92 0.43
CA GLY A 118 -15.31 -7.31 1.60
C GLY A 118 -14.71 -5.95 1.94
N ILE A 119 -15.58 -5.04 2.34
CA ILE A 119 -15.18 -3.65 2.59
C ILE A 119 -14.16 -3.55 3.71
N ARG A 120 -14.35 -4.28 4.81
CA ARG A 120 -13.44 -4.17 5.96
C ARG A 120 -12.03 -4.64 5.62
N ARG A 121 -11.92 -5.73 4.88
CA ARG A 121 -10.62 -6.23 4.46
C ARG A 121 -9.94 -5.24 3.51
N LEU A 122 -10.71 -4.65 2.60
CA LEU A 122 -10.17 -3.67 1.66
C LEU A 122 -9.77 -2.37 2.36
N GLU A 123 -10.47 -1.99 3.42
CA GLU A 123 -10.05 -0.81 4.20
C GLU A 123 -8.73 -1.05 4.91
N ALA A 124 -8.47 -2.28 5.33
CA ALA A 124 -7.19 -2.65 5.94
C ALA A 124 -6.09 -2.77 4.89
N ARG A 125 -6.41 -3.34 3.73
CA ARG A 125 -5.47 -3.53 2.62
C ARG A 125 -6.16 -3.22 1.29
N PRO A 126 -6.18 -1.96 0.87
CA PRO A 126 -6.91 -1.59 -0.36
C PRO A 126 -6.36 -2.22 -1.63
N THR A 127 -5.13 -2.70 -1.61
CA THR A 127 -4.53 -3.38 -2.75
C THR A 127 -4.74 -4.89 -2.73
N ALA A 128 -5.53 -5.40 -1.80
CA ALA A 128 -5.82 -6.84 -1.73
C ALA A 128 -6.53 -7.29 -3.00
N ASP A 129 -6.03 -8.36 -3.59
CA ASP A 129 -6.57 -8.93 -4.82
C ASP A 129 -7.10 -10.35 -4.62
N GLN A 130 -7.06 -10.84 -3.39
CA GLN A 130 -7.58 -12.17 -3.04
C GLN A 130 -8.40 -12.09 -1.76
N CYS A 131 -9.44 -12.91 -1.67
CA CYS A 131 -10.20 -13.04 -0.44
C CYS A 131 -9.32 -13.73 0.61
N ILE A 132 -9.78 -13.69 1.87
CA ILE A 132 -8.99 -14.26 2.95
C ILE A 132 -8.72 -15.75 2.76
N ASP A 133 -9.70 -16.48 2.26
CA ASP A 133 -9.58 -17.92 2.05
C ASP A 133 -8.55 -18.26 0.97
N CYS A 134 -8.61 -17.57 -0.17
CA CYS A 134 -7.65 -17.79 -1.25
C CYS A 134 -6.24 -17.38 -0.84
N LYS A 135 -6.11 -16.30 -0.09
CA LYS A 135 -4.82 -15.85 0.40
C LYS A 135 -4.23 -16.88 1.36
N THR A 136 -5.04 -17.44 2.24
CA THR A 136 -4.61 -18.46 3.19
C THR A 136 -4.20 -19.74 2.46
N LEU A 137 -4.98 -20.16 1.47
CA LEU A 137 -4.65 -21.35 0.68
C LEU A 137 -3.34 -21.18 -0.06
N ALA A 138 -3.10 -20.01 -0.64
CA ALA A 138 -1.84 -19.73 -1.35
C ALA A 138 -0.66 -19.83 -0.40
N ALA A 139 -0.79 -19.27 0.80
CA ALA A 139 0.28 -19.33 1.80
C ALA A 139 0.56 -20.75 2.25
N VAL A 140 -0.49 -21.54 2.47
CA VAL A 140 -0.35 -22.94 2.89
C VAL A 140 0.33 -23.76 1.78
N SER A 141 -0.12 -23.60 0.54
CA SER A 141 0.46 -24.29 -0.61
C SER A 141 1.94 -23.98 -0.76
N TYR A 142 2.30 -22.71 -0.64
CA TYR A 142 3.67 -22.28 -0.74
C TYR A 142 4.53 -22.88 0.35
N THR A 143 4.05 -22.87 1.59
CA THR A 143 4.74 -23.46 2.72
C THR A 143 4.92 -24.95 2.53
N HIS A 144 3.90 -25.62 2.04
CA HIS A 144 3.92 -27.06 1.80
C HIS A 144 4.95 -27.42 0.74
N LEU A 145 5.00 -26.65 -0.33
CA LEU A 145 5.97 -26.90 -1.41
C LEU A 145 7.41 -26.72 -0.94
N ARG A 146 7.64 -25.83 0.03
CA ARG A 146 8.98 -25.59 0.55
C ARG A 146 9.44 -26.64 1.54
N ALA A 147 8.53 -27.36 2.10
CA ALA A 147 8.86 -28.44 3.02
C ALA A 147 9.33 -29.67 2.24
#